data_5dda8bd89e6cae9aa738d37bc4f2cfc8
#
_entry.id   5dda8bd89e6cae9aa738d37bc4f2cfc8
#
_cell.length_a   1.000
_cell.length_b   1.000
_cell.length_c   1.000
_cell.angle_alpha   90.00
_cell.angle_beta   90.00
_cell.angle_gamma   90.00
#
_symmetry.space_group_name_H-M   'P 1'
#
loop_
_entity.id
_entity.type
_entity.pdbx_description
1 polymer ?
#
loop_
_entity_poly.entity_id
_entity_poly.type
_entity_poly.pdbx_seq_one_letter_code
_entity_poly.pdbx_strand_id
1 'polypeptide(L)'
;MTAARGGKPPLFATYGGHDMGEQYKQLQFRDRLKIEARLNIGYKPKQIAADLGVHVSTIYREVKRGTYTHMNSDLTTDIRYSPEIAEARYQESLSAKGAPLKIGKNHAVAAFIEDKIINDDYSPAAVCALLHREEFAHFGMTFCRATLYKYIDEGVFLELTNADLPEKGERKKEYKKVRPRQKRESRGTPIDERPEIINERKEPGHWEMDTVVGKKKTKARLLVLSERVTRREIIIRIKDGRAGTVVQALDRLERIYGAAFYTVFKSITVDNGSEFADADGIARSAINAEEKRTALYYCHAYCSCERGTNENINRMIRRHFPKGTDFETVTDADVARVEDWINNYPREILGFQSSAQMFSAAFAAAA
;
A
#
# COMPACT_ATOMS: atom_id res chain seq x y z
N MET A 1 63.62 11.34 -1.83
CA MET A 1 63.56 10.29 -2.85
C MET A 1 62.67 9.18 -2.36
N THR A 2 61.45 9.08 -2.90
CA THR A 2 60.74 7.85 -3.21
C THR A 2 59.38 8.22 -3.78
N ALA A 3 59.05 7.62 -4.91
CA ALA A 3 58.06 8.00 -5.88
C ALA A 3 56.62 7.64 -5.44
N ALA A 4 55.70 8.55 -5.74
CA ALA A 4 54.27 8.31 -5.72
C ALA A 4 53.86 7.34 -6.82
N ARG A 5 53.17 6.24 -6.49
CA ARG A 5 52.49 5.37 -7.44
C ARG A 5 51.09 5.88 -7.69
N GLY A 6 50.85 6.40 -8.89
CA GLY A 6 49.55 6.77 -9.39
C GLY A 6 48.68 5.55 -9.60
N GLY A 7 47.55 5.50 -8.91
CA GLY A 7 46.46 4.60 -9.20
C GLY A 7 45.62 5.13 -10.36
N LYS A 8 45.43 4.33 -11.42
CA LYS A 8 44.52 4.62 -12.53
C LYS A 8 43.08 4.55 -12.01
N PRO A 9 42.19 5.48 -12.42
CA PRO A 9 40.77 5.36 -12.13
C PRO A 9 40.14 4.20 -12.93
N PRO A 10 39.05 3.57 -12.44
CA PRO A 10 38.37 2.48 -13.15
C PRO A 10 37.76 2.99 -14.43
N LEU A 11 37.98 2.26 -15.52
CA LEU A 11 37.33 2.43 -16.81
C LEU A 11 35.81 2.20 -16.61
N PHE A 12 35.05 3.27 -16.62
CA PHE A 12 33.62 3.16 -16.91
C PHE A 12 33.50 2.74 -18.38
N ALA A 13 33.03 1.52 -18.61
CA ALA A 13 32.59 1.07 -19.90
C ALA A 13 31.45 1.97 -20.33
N THR A 14 31.70 2.85 -21.31
CA THR A 14 30.67 3.52 -22.06
C THR A 14 29.91 2.44 -22.83
N TYR A 15 28.72 2.07 -22.35
CA TYR A 15 27.75 1.34 -23.14
C TYR A 15 27.44 2.20 -24.37
N GLY A 16 27.82 1.68 -25.53
CA GLY A 16 27.58 2.31 -26.81
C GLY A 16 26.12 2.72 -26.93
N GLY A 17 25.93 3.98 -27.34
CA GLY A 17 24.61 4.49 -27.69
C GLY A 17 23.95 3.54 -28.68
N HIS A 18 22.81 2.97 -28.31
CA HIS A 18 21.91 2.41 -29.29
C HIS A 18 21.54 3.54 -30.23
N ASP A 19 22.00 3.41 -31.47
CA ASP A 19 21.53 4.17 -32.61
C ASP A 19 20.00 4.16 -32.53
N MET A 20 19.40 5.31 -32.25
CA MET A 20 17.95 5.50 -32.23
C MET A 20 17.50 5.26 -33.65
N GLY A 21 17.12 4.02 -33.95
CA GLY A 21 16.71 3.60 -35.28
C GLY A 21 15.71 4.59 -35.87
N GLU A 22 15.87 4.87 -37.17
CA GLU A 22 15.05 5.80 -37.95
C GLU A 22 13.60 5.73 -37.50
N GLN A 23 13.07 6.85 -37.00
CA GLN A 23 11.65 6.95 -36.58
C GLN A 23 10.79 6.85 -37.84
N TYR A 24 10.30 5.66 -38.13
CA TYR A 24 9.37 5.44 -39.25
C TYR A 24 8.06 6.18 -38.97
N LYS A 25 7.70 7.10 -39.89
CA LYS A 25 6.41 7.82 -39.86
C LYS A 25 5.27 6.80 -39.92
N GLN A 26 4.43 6.76 -38.91
CA GLN A 26 3.22 5.95 -38.94
C GLN A 26 2.11 6.66 -39.70
N LEU A 27 1.35 5.92 -40.53
CA LEU A 27 0.20 6.45 -41.26
C LEU A 27 -0.93 6.77 -40.29
N GLN A 28 -1.44 8.01 -40.36
CA GLN A 28 -2.63 8.48 -39.64
C GLN A 28 -3.88 8.28 -40.52
N PHE A 29 -5.07 8.36 -39.90
CA PHE A 29 -6.34 8.22 -40.61
C PHE A 29 -6.43 9.16 -41.86
N ARG A 30 -6.00 10.42 -41.72
CA ARG A 30 -5.94 11.37 -42.82
C ARG A 30 -5.01 10.93 -43.98
N ASP A 31 -3.96 10.17 -43.71
CA ASP A 31 -3.09 9.64 -44.69
C ASP A 31 -3.77 8.48 -45.46
N ARG A 32 -4.61 7.71 -44.78
CA ARG A 32 -5.47 6.67 -45.34
C ARG A 32 -6.50 7.24 -46.32
N LEU A 33 -7.14 8.36 -45.95
CA LEU A 33 -8.02 9.09 -46.86
C LEU A 33 -7.31 9.54 -48.15
N LYS A 34 -6.06 10.01 -48.02
CA LYS A 34 -5.25 10.38 -49.20
C LYS A 34 -4.88 9.16 -50.05
N ILE A 35 -4.61 8.00 -49.42
CA ILE A 35 -4.34 6.75 -50.15
C ILE A 35 -5.56 6.36 -50.96
N GLU A 36 -6.76 6.38 -50.40
CA GLU A 36 -8.01 6.09 -51.09
C GLU A 36 -8.22 7.01 -52.29
N ALA A 37 -8.16 8.34 -52.09
CA ALA A 37 -8.35 9.33 -53.15
C ALA A 37 -7.38 9.11 -54.30
N ARG A 38 -6.10 8.78 -54.04
CA ARG A 38 -5.11 8.52 -55.07
C ARG A 38 -5.30 7.19 -55.80
N LEU A 39 -5.69 6.15 -55.07
CA LEU A 39 -6.03 4.86 -55.67
C LEU A 39 -7.22 5.01 -56.66
N ASN A 40 -8.25 5.78 -56.27
CA ASN A 40 -9.45 6.00 -57.06
C ASN A 40 -9.14 6.77 -58.41
N ILE A 41 -8.09 7.59 -58.42
CA ILE A 41 -7.62 8.29 -59.64
C ILE A 41 -6.48 7.56 -60.34
N GLY A 42 -6.19 6.31 -59.98
CA GLY A 42 -5.28 5.43 -60.73
C GLY A 42 -3.79 5.54 -60.37
N TYR A 43 -3.42 6.19 -59.26
CA TYR A 43 -2.03 6.24 -58.79
C TYR A 43 -1.54 4.87 -58.39
N LYS A 44 -0.30 4.54 -58.79
CA LYS A 44 0.37 3.30 -58.36
C LYS A 44 0.91 3.45 -56.94
N PRO A 45 0.99 2.37 -56.16
CA PRO A 45 1.51 2.41 -54.77
C PRO A 45 2.87 3.11 -54.63
N LYS A 46 3.75 3.00 -55.60
CA LYS A 46 5.06 3.68 -55.60
C LYS A 46 4.95 5.21 -55.64
N GLN A 47 3.99 5.74 -56.40
CA GLN A 47 3.73 7.18 -56.46
C GLN A 47 3.12 7.70 -55.15
N ILE A 48 2.17 6.94 -54.59
CA ILE A 48 1.54 7.26 -53.31
C ILE A 48 2.58 7.27 -52.20
N ALA A 49 3.52 6.33 -52.21
CA ALA A 49 4.59 6.25 -51.23
C ALA A 49 5.50 7.48 -51.26
N ALA A 50 5.88 7.93 -52.48
CA ALA A 50 6.67 9.14 -52.67
C ALA A 50 5.95 10.39 -52.15
N ASP A 51 4.66 10.52 -52.42
CA ASP A 51 3.83 11.66 -51.99
C ASP A 51 3.63 11.75 -50.48
N LEU A 52 3.55 10.61 -49.81
CA LEU A 52 3.38 10.55 -48.36
C LEU A 52 4.70 10.52 -47.59
N GLY A 53 5.83 10.41 -48.28
CA GLY A 53 7.16 10.32 -47.68
C GLY A 53 7.34 9.05 -46.85
N VAL A 54 6.85 7.91 -47.34
CA VAL A 54 6.97 6.61 -46.68
C VAL A 54 7.52 5.56 -47.61
N HIS A 55 8.07 4.46 -47.06
CA HIS A 55 8.55 3.38 -47.92
C HIS A 55 7.39 2.68 -48.65
N VAL A 56 7.61 2.27 -49.90
CA VAL A 56 6.59 1.65 -50.74
C VAL A 56 5.94 0.41 -50.13
N SER A 57 6.69 -0.38 -49.37
CA SER A 57 6.16 -1.55 -48.67
C SER A 57 5.11 -1.17 -47.62
N THR A 58 5.18 0.03 -47.04
CA THR A 58 4.18 0.55 -46.09
C THR A 58 2.84 0.72 -46.81
N ILE A 59 2.84 1.27 -48.01
CA ILE A 59 1.62 1.45 -48.81
C ILE A 59 1.04 0.09 -49.24
N TYR A 60 1.86 -0.85 -49.67
CA TYR A 60 1.35 -2.20 -50.02
C TYR A 60 0.70 -2.89 -48.81
N ARG A 61 1.32 -2.80 -47.62
CA ARG A 61 0.75 -3.37 -46.41
C ARG A 61 -0.55 -2.67 -46.01
N GLU A 62 -0.60 -1.35 -46.17
CA GLU A 62 -1.78 -0.55 -45.84
C GLU A 62 -2.93 -0.82 -46.82
N VAL A 63 -2.67 -0.89 -48.13
CA VAL A 63 -3.69 -1.26 -49.12
C VAL A 63 -4.23 -2.66 -48.82
N LYS A 64 -3.35 -3.64 -48.56
CA LYS A 64 -3.78 -4.99 -48.18
C LYS A 64 -4.65 -4.97 -46.93
N ARG A 65 -4.33 -4.11 -45.94
CA ARG A 65 -5.08 -3.98 -44.70
C ARG A 65 -6.49 -3.46 -44.91
N GLY A 66 -6.68 -2.48 -45.81
CA GLY A 66 -7.96 -1.83 -46.09
C GLY A 66 -8.76 -2.46 -47.22
N THR A 67 -8.22 -3.49 -47.90
CA THR A 67 -8.89 -4.14 -49.02
C THR A 67 -10.15 -4.89 -48.59
N TYR A 68 -11.25 -4.69 -49.32
CA TYR A 68 -12.52 -5.39 -49.17
C TYR A 68 -13.17 -5.65 -50.54
N THR A 69 -14.09 -6.61 -50.58
CA THR A 69 -14.88 -6.90 -51.78
C THR A 69 -16.14 -6.02 -51.75
N HIS A 70 -16.26 -5.15 -52.78
CA HIS A 70 -17.45 -4.33 -52.98
C HIS A 70 -18.35 -4.99 -53.98
N MET A 71 -19.66 -5.06 -53.69
CA MET A 71 -20.67 -5.53 -54.63
C MET A 71 -21.28 -4.32 -55.36
N ASN A 72 -21.19 -4.28 -56.65
CA ASN A 72 -21.76 -3.24 -57.49
C ASN A 72 -23.28 -3.46 -57.71
N SER A 73 -23.96 -2.46 -58.24
CA SER A 73 -25.42 -2.50 -58.52
C SER A 73 -25.81 -3.57 -59.55
N ASP A 74 -24.87 -3.99 -60.39
CA ASP A 74 -25.02 -5.05 -61.43
C ASP A 74 -24.67 -6.46 -60.91
N LEU A 75 -24.50 -6.62 -59.56
CA LEU A 75 -24.08 -7.84 -58.92
C LEU A 75 -22.64 -8.30 -59.24
N THR A 76 -21.85 -7.51 -59.92
CA THR A 76 -20.42 -7.75 -60.09
C THR A 76 -19.68 -7.35 -58.81
N THR A 77 -18.48 -7.92 -58.56
CA THR A 77 -17.69 -7.61 -57.37
C THR A 77 -16.34 -7.00 -57.79
N ASP A 78 -15.98 -5.90 -57.10
CA ASP A 78 -14.69 -5.24 -57.25
C ASP A 78 -13.92 -5.28 -55.93
N ILE A 79 -12.62 -5.29 -56.05
CA ILE A 79 -11.73 -5.15 -54.89
C ILE A 79 -11.43 -3.67 -54.70
N ARG A 80 -11.87 -3.10 -53.57
CA ARG A 80 -11.64 -1.69 -53.20
C ARG A 80 -10.88 -1.56 -51.91
N TYR A 81 -10.32 -0.36 -51.71
CA TYR A 81 -9.68 0.02 -50.44
C TYR A 81 -10.61 0.94 -49.67
N SER A 82 -10.75 0.72 -48.34
CA SER A 82 -11.44 1.62 -47.41
C SER A 82 -10.50 2.05 -46.28
N PRO A 83 -10.38 3.36 -46.01
CA PRO A 83 -9.65 3.91 -44.87
C PRO A 83 -10.19 3.45 -43.54
N GLU A 84 -11.52 3.31 -43.41
CA GLU A 84 -12.21 2.89 -42.18
C GLU A 84 -11.87 1.44 -41.83
N ILE A 85 -11.92 0.55 -42.85
CA ILE A 85 -11.55 -0.87 -42.65
C ILE A 85 -10.06 -0.98 -42.31
N ALA A 86 -9.21 -0.19 -42.96
CA ALA A 86 -7.79 -0.16 -42.70
C ALA A 86 -7.50 0.33 -41.26
N GLU A 87 -8.19 1.38 -40.80
CA GLU A 87 -8.06 1.92 -39.46
C GLU A 87 -8.54 0.91 -38.43
N ALA A 88 -9.73 0.33 -38.63
CA ALA A 88 -10.29 -0.67 -37.71
C ALA A 88 -9.33 -1.87 -37.49
N ARG A 89 -8.82 -2.44 -38.60
CA ARG A 89 -7.85 -3.54 -38.55
C ARG A 89 -6.49 -3.12 -37.98
N TYR A 90 -6.12 -1.84 -38.15
CA TYR A 90 -4.92 -1.29 -37.50
C TYR A 90 -5.08 -1.19 -36.00
N GLN A 91 -6.21 -0.67 -35.52
CA GLN A 91 -6.52 -0.58 -34.09
C GLN A 91 -6.63 -1.97 -33.45
N GLU A 92 -7.27 -2.92 -34.12
CA GLU A 92 -7.31 -4.32 -33.70
C GLU A 92 -5.91 -4.92 -33.57
N SER A 93 -5.04 -4.67 -34.57
CA SER A 93 -3.65 -5.13 -34.52
C SER A 93 -2.82 -4.44 -33.44
N LEU A 94 -3.14 -3.20 -33.08
CA LEU A 94 -2.51 -2.48 -31.97
C LEU A 94 -2.95 -3.06 -30.61
N SER A 95 -4.24 -3.33 -30.46
CA SER A 95 -4.79 -3.93 -29.22
C SER A 95 -4.26 -5.34 -28.99
N ALA A 96 -3.97 -6.09 -30.05
CA ALA A 96 -3.37 -7.42 -29.99
C ALA A 96 -1.85 -7.40 -29.71
N LYS A 97 -1.20 -6.22 -29.68
CA LYS A 97 0.23 -6.12 -29.36
C LYS A 97 0.47 -6.13 -27.87
N GLY A 98 1.45 -6.88 -27.45
CA GLY A 98 1.92 -6.95 -26.08
C GLY A 98 2.00 -8.40 -25.59
N ALA A 99 2.68 -8.58 -24.47
CA ALA A 99 2.67 -9.87 -23.81
C ALA A 99 1.27 -10.14 -23.24
N PRO A 100 0.77 -11.39 -23.27
CA PRO A 100 -0.48 -11.75 -22.64
C PRO A 100 -0.41 -11.43 -21.14
N LEU A 101 -1.56 -11.17 -20.53
CA LEU A 101 -1.64 -10.93 -19.08
C LEU A 101 -1.01 -12.10 -18.33
N LYS A 102 -0.13 -11.82 -17.38
CA LYS A 102 0.51 -12.87 -16.57
C LYS A 102 -0.52 -13.75 -15.85
N ILE A 103 -1.62 -13.15 -15.39
CA ILE A 103 -2.69 -13.89 -14.74
C ILE A 103 -3.37 -14.89 -15.68
N GLY A 104 -3.35 -14.61 -16.99
CA GLY A 104 -3.87 -15.50 -18.03
C GLY A 104 -5.28 -15.99 -17.75
N LYS A 105 -5.46 -17.31 -17.79
CA LYS A 105 -6.70 -18.02 -17.46
C LYS A 105 -6.68 -18.63 -16.07
N ASN A 106 -5.78 -18.20 -15.17
CA ASN A 106 -5.69 -18.75 -13.83
C ASN A 106 -6.75 -18.12 -12.91
N HIS A 107 -7.97 -18.64 -13.01
CA HIS A 107 -9.11 -18.17 -12.21
C HIS A 107 -8.91 -18.35 -10.72
N ALA A 108 -8.14 -19.38 -10.29
CA ALA A 108 -7.89 -19.63 -8.87
C ALA A 108 -7.07 -18.50 -8.23
N VAL A 109 -6.02 -18.02 -8.93
CA VAL A 109 -5.23 -16.87 -8.46
C VAL A 109 -6.07 -15.59 -8.49
N ALA A 110 -6.89 -15.37 -9.53
CA ALA A 110 -7.76 -14.22 -9.61
C ALA A 110 -8.72 -14.17 -8.42
N ALA A 111 -9.43 -15.25 -8.15
CA ALA A 111 -10.35 -15.38 -7.02
C ALA A 111 -9.64 -15.20 -5.67
N PHE A 112 -8.42 -15.75 -5.50
CA PHE A 112 -7.63 -15.55 -4.29
C PHE A 112 -7.26 -14.07 -4.08
N ILE A 113 -6.86 -13.37 -5.15
CA ILE A 113 -6.52 -11.94 -5.08
C ILE A 113 -7.76 -11.10 -4.70
N GLU A 114 -8.90 -11.39 -5.33
CA GLU A 114 -10.18 -10.72 -5.05
C GLU A 114 -10.61 -10.96 -3.60
N ASP A 115 -10.59 -12.21 -3.12
CA ASP A 115 -10.94 -12.55 -1.75
C ASP A 115 -10.08 -11.80 -0.73
N LYS A 116 -8.75 -11.81 -0.92
CA LYS A 116 -7.83 -11.15 0.00
C LYS A 116 -7.97 -9.62 0.02
N ILE A 117 -8.32 -8.99 -1.09
CA ILE A 117 -8.48 -7.54 -1.14
C ILE A 117 -9.87 -7.12 -0.70
N ILE A 118 -10.94 -7.78 -1.17
CA ILE A 118 -12.33 -7.40 -0.90
C ILE A 118 -12.76 -7.84 0.50
N ASN A 119 -12.53 -9.11 0.87
CA ASN A 119 -13.03 -9.68 2.11
C ASN A 119 -12.07 -9.51 3.28
N ASP A 120 -10.76 -9.64 3.04
CA ASP A 120 -9.74 -9.53 4.09
C ASP A 120 -9.12 -8.13 4.19
N ASP A 121 -9.56 -7.14 3.39
CA ASP A 121 -9.03 -5.75 3.38
C ASP A 121 -7.51 -5.65 3.16
N TYR A 122 -6.91 -6.62 2.46
CA TYR A 122 -5.48 -6.61 2.20
C TYR A 122 -5.13 -5.64 1.07
N SER A 123 -3.99 -4.95 1.19
CA SER A 123 -3.48 -4.16 0.07
C SER A 123 -2.91 -5.05 -1.03
N PRO A 124 -2.92 -4.60 -2.30
CA PRO A 124 -2.27 -5.34 -3.40
C PRO A 124 -0.81 -5.71 -3.11
N ALA A 125 -0.07 -4.86 -2.38
CA ALA A 125 1.31 -5.14 -1.98
C ALA A 125 1.40 -6.32 -1.00
N ALA A 126 0.48 -6.39 -0.02
CA ALA A 126 0.41 -7.50 0.92
C ALA A 126 0.05 -8.82 0.22
N VAL A 127 -0.92 -8.78 -0.71
CA VAL A 127 -1.30 -9.96 -1.49
C VAL A 127 -0.16 -10.45 -2.39
N CYS A 128 0.57 -9.53 -3.04
CA CYS A 128 1.77 -9.91 -3.79
C CYS A 128 2.79 -10.63 -2.90
N ALA A 129 3.01 -10.15 -1.69
CA ALA A 129 3.94 -10.79 -0.76
C ALA A 129 3.47 -12.17 -0.29
N LEU A 130 2.16 -12.36 -0.09
CA LEU A 130 1.59 -13.69 0.18
C LEU A 130 1.88 -14.66 -0.94
N LEU A 131 1.65 -14.27 -2.20
CA LEU A 131 1.89 -15.11 -3.37
C LEU A 131 3.36 -15.53 -3.55
N HIS A 132 4.31 -14.89 -2.86
CA HIS A 132 5.72 -15.28 -2.83
C HIS A 132 6.04 -16.30 -1.73
N ARG A 133 5.13 -16.63 -0.83
CA ARG A 133 5.34 -17.61 0.24
C ARG A 133 5.18 -19.04 -0.27
N GLU A 134 5.89 -19.98 0.33
CA GLU A 134 5.85 -21.40 -0.05
C GLU A 134 4.43 -21.99 0.02
N GLU A 135 3.63 -21.59 0.99
CA GLU A 135 2.24 -22.05 1.14
C GLU A 135 1.35 -21.74 -0.08
N PHE A 136 1.69 -20.70 -0.86
CA PHE A 136 0.98 -20.28 -2.07
C PHE A 136 1.70 -20.65 -3.36
N ALA A 137 2.81 -21.40 -3.29
CA ALA A 137 3.58 -21.83 -4.47
C ALA A 137 2.74 -22.67 -5.46
N HIS A 138 1.68 -23.32 -4.99
CA HIS A 138 0.75 -24.10 -5.82
C HIS A 138 0.04 -23.27 -6.90
N PHE A 139 -0.04 -21.94 -6.74
CA PHE A 139 -0.57 -21.05 -7.77
C PHE A 139 0.35 -20.92 -8.99
N GLY A 140 1.65 -21.24 -8.84
CA GLY A 140 2.63 -21.22 -9.93
C GLY A 140 2.94 -19.84 -10.50
N MET A 141 2.51 -18.75 -9.85
CA MET A 141 2.76 -17.39 -10.31
C MET A 141 2.86 -16.36 -9.19
N THR A 142 3.63 -15.32 -9.49
CA THR A 142 3.81 -14.17 -8.60
C THR A 142 3.71 -12.88 -9.38
N PHE A 143 3.35 -11.79 -8.71
CA PHE A 143 3.21 -10.46 -9.28
C PHE A 143 4.05 -9.45 -8.50
N CYS A 144 4.57 -8.44 -9.19
CA CYS A 144 5.00 -7.24 -8.49
C CYS A 144 3.79 -6.33 -8.23
N ARG A 145 3.88 -5.52 -7.19
CA ARG A 145 2.78 -4.60 -6.79
C ARG A 145 2.30 -3.71 -7.95
N ALA A 146 3.22 -3.21 -8.78
CA ALA A 146 2.85 -2.35 -9.92
C ALA A 146 1.98 -3.09 -10.94
N THR A 147 2.28 -4.36 -11.23
CA THR A 147 1.48 -5.19 -12.13
C THR A 147 0.07 -5.41 -11.57
N LEU A 148 -0.04 -5.69 -10.27
CA LEU A 148 -1.35 -5.94 -9.66
C LEU A 148 -2.21 -4.67 -9.63
N TYR A 149 -1.64 -3.52 -9.28
CA TYR A 149 -2.36 -2.23 -9.37
C TYR A 149 -2.81 -1.92 -10.79
N LYS A 150 -1.95 -2.19 -11.81
CA LYS A 150 -2.30 -2.01 -13.21
C LYS A 150 -3.49 -2.91 -13.61
N TYR A 151 -3.49 -4.16 -13.20
CA TYR A 151 -4.59 -5.08 -13.49
C TYR A 151 -5.92 -4.66 -12.87
N ILE A 152 -5.88 -4.07 -11.66
CA ILE A 152 -7.07 -3.49 -11.02
C ILE A 152 -7.55 -2.26 -11.80
N ASP A 153 -6.63 -1.37 -12.20
CA ASP A 153 -6.94 -0.18 -12.99
C ASP A 153 -7.55 -0.54 -14.37
N GLU A 154 -7.09 -1.62 -14.99
CA GLU A 154 -7.56 -2.11 -16.31
C GLU A 154 -8.82 -2.98 -16.22
N GLY A 155 -9.35 -3.24 -15.01
CA GLY A 155 -10.56 -4.05 -14.83
C GLY A 155 -10.38 -5.53 -15.23
N VAL A 156 -9.22 -6.11 -14.96
CA VAL A 156 -8.91 -7.52 -15.28
C VAL A 156 -9.68 -8.49 -14.39
N PHE A 157 -10.09 -8.05 -13.21
CA PHE A 157 -10.81 -8.83 -12.22
C PHE A 157 -12.32 -8.72 -12.41
N LEU A 158 -13.09 -9.68 -11.92
CA LEU A 158 -14.55 -9.71 -12.05
C LEU A 158 -15.23 -8.72 -11.10
N GLU A 159 -14.82 -8.71 -9.84
CA GLU A 159 -15.45 -7.93 -8.77
C GLU A 159 -14.52 -6.83 -8.23
N LEU A 160 -13.21 -7.07 -8.23
CA LEU A 160 -12.22 -6.16 -7.64
C LEU A 160 -12.05 -4.90 -8.50
N THR A 161 -12.26 -3.75 -7.87
CA THR A 161 -12.14 -2.42 -8.47
C THR A 161 -11.25 -1.49 -7.65
N ASN A 162 -10.97 -0.31 -8.16
CA ASN A 162 -10.25 0.72 -7.41
C ASN A 162 -10.99 1.23 -6.16
N ALA A 163 -12.32 1.04 -6.10
CA ALA A 163 -13.12 1.44 -4.94
C ALA A 163 -12.80 0.59 -3.69
N ASP A 164 -12.38 -0.65 -3.91
CA ASP A 164 -12.04 -1.61 -2.85
C ASP A 164 -10.65 -1.35 -2.25
N LEU A 165 -9.89 -0.41 -2.83
CA LEU A 165 -8.56 -0.07 -2.35
C LEU A 165 -8.61 1.00 -1.24
N PRO A 166 -7.93 0.79 -0.07
CA PRO A 166 -8.07 1.63 1.12
C PRO A 166 -7.74 3.11 0.94
N GLU A 167 -6.96 3.49 -0.07
CA GLU A 167 -6.47 4.86 -0.26
C GLU A 167 -6.98 5.56 -1.53
N LYS A 168 -7.67 4.86 -2.44
CA LYS A 168 -8.22 5.46 -3.67
C LYS A 168 -9.62 6.05 -3.51
N GLY A 169 -10.30 5.78 -2.38
CA GLY A 169 -11.51 6.48 -1.98
C GLY A 169 -11.22 7.95 -1.65
N GLU A 170 -12.12 8.82 -1.97
CA GLU A 170 -12.16 10.28 -1.86
C GLU A 170 -11.03 11.00 -1.09
N ARG A 171 -10.05 11.56 -1.80
CA ARG A 171 -9.06 12.49 -1.28
C ARG A 171 -9.56 13.94 -1.38
N LYS A 172 -10.29 14.41 -0.38
CA LYS A 172 -10.40 15.84 -0.11
C LYS A 172 -9.64 16.15 1.19
N LYS A 173 -8.37 16.50 1.10
CA LYS A 173 -7.62 17.09 2.21
C LYS A 173 -7.72 18.60 2.14
N GLU A 174 -8.65 19.18 2.91
CA GLU A 174 -8.56 20.59 3.29
C GLU A 174 -7.51 20.73 4.40
N TYR A 175 -6.40 21.38 4.08
CA TYR A 175 -5.40 21.76 5.08
C TYR A 175 -5.93 22.94 5.91
N LYS A 176 -6.48 22.67 7.09
CA LYS A 176 -6.75 23.72 8.07
C LYS A 176 -5.44 24.17 8.69
N LYS A 177 -5.14 25.50 8.60
CA LYS A 177 -4.01 26.10 9.32
C LYS A 177 -4.14 25.82 10.81
N VAL A 178 -3.18 25.08 11.36
CA VAL A 178 -3.11 24.81 12.80
C VAL A 178 -2.64 26.08 13.49
N ARG A 179 -3.44 26.60 14.42
CA ARG A 179 -3.04 27.73 15.27
C ARG A 179 -1.99 27.23 16.27
N PRO A 180 -0.86 27.96 16.47
CA PRO A 180 0.10 27.60 17.50
C PRO A 180 -0.59 27.65 18.87
N ARG A 181 -0.53 26.55 19.62
CA ARG A 181 -1.02 26.46 20.98
C ARG A 181 0.16 26.55 21.96
N GLN A 182 -0.07 27.14 23.14
CA GLN A 182 0.96 27.29 24.18
C GLN A 182 1.54 25.91 24.57
N LYS A 183 2.87 25.86 24.75
CA LYS A 183 3.57 24.68 25.30
C LYS A 183 2.99 24.39 26.71
N ARG A 184 2.43 23.19 26.90
CA ARG A 184 2.12 22.66 28.23
C ARG A 184 3.32 21.91 28.73
N GLU A 185 3.63 22.04 30.01
CA GLU A 185 4.65 21.24 30.70
C GLU A 185 4.27 19.76 30.67
N SER A 186 5.28 18.89 30.62
CA SER A 186 5.10 17.44 30.68
C SER A 186 4.53 17.05 32.06
N ARG A 187 3.62 16.08 32.08
CA ARG A 187 2.98 15.62 33.33
C ARG A 187 3.80 14.58 34.07
N GLY A 188 4.91 14.12 33.54
CA GLY A 188 5.82 13.15 34.10
C GLY A 188 7.17 13.20 33.42
N THR A 189 7.92 12.09 33.41
CA THR A 189 9.26 12.02 32.79
C THR A 189 9.21 12.40 31.32
N PRO A 190 9.89 13.49 30.89
CA PRO A 190 9.88 13.91 29.49
C PRO A 190 10.53 12.87 28.57
N ILE A 191 10.13 12.88 27.31
CA ILE A 191 10.71 11.98 26.29
C ILE A 191 12.21 12.20 26.09
N ASP A 192 12.72 13.38 26.43
CA ASP A 192 14.16 13.71 26.35
C ASP A 192 15.02 12.87 27.30
N GLU A 193 14.42 12.40 28.42
CA GLU A 193 15.08 11.52 29.38
C GLU A 193 14.99 10.03 28.98
N ARG A 194 14.33 9.73 27.85
CA ARG A 194 14.19 8.37 27.36
C ARG A 194 15.53 7.88 26.77
N PRO A 195 16.03 6.70 27.19
CA PRO A 195 17.28 6.13 26.67
C PRO A 195 17.31 6.05 25.14
N GLU A 196 18.45 6.40 24.53
CA GLU A 196 18.64 6.42 23.08
C GLU A 196 18.34 5.07 22.40
N ILE A 197 18.66 3.96 23.08
CA ILE A 197 18.40 2.59 22.60
C ILE A 197 16.91 2.37 22.25
N ILE A 198 16.00 3.04 22.94
CA ILE A 198 14.57 2.97 22.65
C ILE A 198 14.24 3.65 21.32
N ASN A 199 14.98 4.74 20.96
CA ASN A 199 14.81 5.46 19.71
C ASN A 199 15.30 4.65 18.52
N GLU A 200 16.35 3.85 18.69
CA GLU A 200 16.90 2.99 17.64
C GLU A 200 15.96 1.85 17.21
N ARG A 201 14.92 1.54 18.02
CA ARG A 201 13.95 0.48 17.74
C ARG A 201 14.58 -0.90 17.48
N LYS A 202 15.62 -1.22 18.22
CA LYS A 202 16.32 -2.52 18.11
C LYS A 202 15.92 -3.47 19.23
N GLU A 203 15.57 -2.94 20.38
CA GLU A 203 15.15 -3.71 21.54
C GLU A 203 13.62 -3.80 21.62
N PRO A 204 13.02 -5.01 21.68
CA PRO A 204 11.60 -5.17 21.91
C PRO A 204 11.20 -4.93 23.37
N GLY A 205 9.93 -4.58 23.56
CA GLY A 205 9.37 -4.30 24.91
C GLY A 205 9.10 -2.82 25.15
N HIS A 206 9.24 -1.97 24.16
CA HIS A 206 8.97 -0.53 24.24
C HIS A 206 7.70 -0.18 23.49
N TRP A 207 6.71 0.36 24.19
CA TRP A 207 5.37 0.57 23.68
C TRP A 207 5.04 2.06 23.51
N GLU A 208 4.20 2.36 22.55
CA GLU A 208 3.52 3.64 22.40
C GLU A 208 2.04 3.42 22.73
N MET A 209 1.47 4.20 23.65
CA MET A 209 0.07 4.07 24.06
C MET A 209 -0.74 5.30 23.64
N ASP A 210 -1.91 5.08 23.08
CA ASP A 210 -2.83 6.11 22.57
C ASP A 210 -4.29 5.73 22.81
N THR A 211 -5.20 6.67 22.62
CA THR A 211 -6.63 6.38 22.63
C THR A 211 -7.31 6.73 21.32
N VAL A 212 -8.15 5.81 20.82
CA VAL A 212 -9.00 6.06 19.65
C VAL A 212 -10.41 6.46 20.10
N VAL A 213 -10.74 7.72 19.86
CA VAL A 213 -12.05 8.29 20.22
C VAL A 213 -13.09 7.95 19.13
N GLY A 214 -14.27 7.50 19.54
CA GLY A 214 -15.39 7.18 18.67
C GLY A 214 -16.29 8.38 18.34
N LYS A 215 -17.60 8.14 18.42
CA LYS A 215 -18.67 9.12 18.18
C LYS A 215 -18.59 10.26 19.23
N LYS A 216 -18.85 11.48 18.79
CA LYS A 216 -19.01 12.63 19.71
C LYS A 216 -20.16 12.33 20.69
N LYS A 217 -19.98 12.68 21.98
CA LYS A 217 -20.90 12.47 23.10
C LYS A 217 -20.91 11.05 23.70
N THR A 218 -20.27 10.03 23.12
CA THR A 218 -20.06 8.74 23.78
C THR A 218 -18.77 8.76 24.58
N LYS A 219 -18.71 7.95 25.65
CA LYS A 219 -17.58 7.93 26.59
C LYS A 219 -16.58 6.83 26.26
N ALA A 220 -17.06 5.70 25.74
CA ALA A 220 -16.24 4.55 25.41
C ALA A 220 -15.19 4.87 24.34
N ARG A 221 -14.00 4.30 24.51
CA ARG A 221 -12.83 4.50 23.63
C ARG A 221 -12.09 3.19 23.46
N LEU A 222 -11.18 3.14 22.50
CA LEU A 222 -10.19 2.10 22.42
C LEU A 222 -8.87 2.62 23.00
N LEU A 223 -8.28 1.89 23.94
CA LEU A 223 -6.91 2.05 24.37
C LEU A 223 -6.06 1.16 23.50
N VAL A 224 -5.05 1.72 22.85
CA VAL A 224 -4.19 1.06 21.90
C VAL A 224 -2.75 1.12 22.38
N LEU A 225 -2.12 -0.03 22.49
CA LEU A 225 -0.70 -0.15 22.79
C LEU A 225 -0.01 -0.76 21.57
N SER A 226 0.99 -0.03 21.05
CA SER A 226 1.78 -0.42 19.86
C SER A 226 3.21 -0.72 20.28
N GLU A 227 3.69 -1.94 20.09
CA GLU A 227 5.10 -2.27 20.31
C GLU A 227 5.97 -1.72 19.17
N ARG A 228 7.09 -1.08 19.53
CA ARG A 228 7.86 -0.23 18.60
C ARG A 228 8.69 -1.00 17.57
N VAL A 229 9.14 -2.21 17.89
CA VAL A 229 9.98 -3.07 17.03
C VAL A 229 9.12 -4.02 16.21
N THR A 230 8.36 -4.86 16.87
CA THR A 230 7.55 -5.92 16.27
C THR A 230 6.24 -5.44 15.68
N ARG A 231 5.84 -4.20 16.02
CA ARG A 231 4.55 -3.61 15.63
C ARG A 231 3.34 -4.40 16.15
N ARG A 232 3.52 -5.15 17.23
CA ARG A 232 2.41 -5.82 17.91
C ARG A 232 1.46 -4.80 18.50
N GLU A 233 0.17 -5.02 18.27
CA GLU A 233 -0.89 -4.19 18.80
C GLU A 233 -1.67 -4.94 19.88
N ILE A 234 -2.03 -4.19 20.94
CA ILE A 234 -3.00 -4.62 21.93
C ILE A 234 -4.08 -3.55 21.95
N ILE A 235 -5.33 -3.94 21.75
CA ILE A 235 -6.46 -3.02 21.66
C ILE A 235 -7.48 -3.39 22.74
N ILE A 236 -7.74 -2.47 23.66
CA ILE A 236 -8.64 -2.68 24.79
C ILE A 236 -9.79 -1.68 24.71
N ARG A 237 -11.02 -2.15 24.70
CA ARG A 237 -12.18 -1.27 24.84
C ARG A 237 -12.29 -0.81 26.30
N ILE A 238 -12.24 0.51 26.50
CA ILE A 238 -12.38 1.15 27.80
C ILE A 238 -13.69 1.93 27.89
N LYS A 239 -14.29 1.95 29.07
CA LYS A 239 -15.62 2.57 29.29
C LYS A 239 -15.62 4.09 29.13
N ASP A 240 -14.50 4.74 29.40
CA ASP A 240 -14.32 6.19 29.25
C ASP A 240 -12.83 6.55 29.14
N GLY A 241 -12.53 7.83 28.89
CA GLY A 241 -11.17 8.35 28.78
C GLY A 241 -10.61 8.92 30.09
N ARG A 242 -11.01 8.43 31.24
CA ARG A 242 -10.44 8.87 32.52
C ARG A 242 -9.14 8.14 32.81
N ALA A 243 -8.21 8.83 33.48
CA ALA A 243 -6.92 8.26 33.82
C ALA A 243 -7.05 6.96 34.63
N GLY A 244 -7.93 6.93 35.64
CA GLY A 244 -8.18 5.71 36.42
C GLY A 244 -8.73 4.54 35.59
N THR A 245 -9.43 4.77 34.51
CA THR A 245 -9.89 3.70 33.59
C THR A 245 -8.74 3.12 32.79
N VAL A 246 -7.78 3.94 32.37
CA VAL A 246 -6.54 3.49 31.69
C VAL A 246 -5.70 2.66 32.67
N VAL A 247 -5.53 3.13 33.91
CA VAL A 247 -4.81 2.37 34.94
C VAL A 247 -5.44 1.00 35.18
N GLN A 248 -6.79 0.92 35.31
CA GLN A 248 -7.51 -0.35 35.47
C GLN A 248 -7.29 -1.31 34.28
N ALA A 249 -7.22 -0.78 33.08
CA ALA A 249 -6.93 -1.58 31.86
C ALA A 249 -5.51 -2.17 31.93
N LEU A 250 -4.53 -1.36 32.33
CA LEU A 250 -3.15 -1.83 32.51
C LEU A 250 -3.00 -2.81 33.70
N ASP A 251 -3.72 -2.58 34.80
CA ASP A 251 -3.75 -3.51 35.94
C ASP A 251 -4.28 -4.89 35.54
N ARG A 252 -5.29 -4.92 34.64
CA ARG A 252 -5.81 -6.17 34.07
C ARG A 252 -4.78 -6.83 33.16
N LEU A 253 -4.13 -6.06 32.31
CA LEU A 253 -3.11 -6.53 31.37
C LEU A 253 -1.92 -7.13 32.12
N GLU A 254 -1.47 -6.49 33.21
CA GLU A 254 -0.39 -6.98 34.07
C GLU A 254 -0.74 -8.32 34.71
N ARG A 255 -1.98 -8.50 35.20
CA ARG A 255 -2.43 -9.79 35.75
C ARG A 255 -2.48 -10.89 34.69
N ILE A 256 -2.81 -10.56 33.44
CA ILE A 256 -2.82 -11.52 32.31
C ILE A 256 -1.40 -11.99 31.98
N TYR A 257 -0.44 -11.07 31.92
CA TYR A 257 0.96 -11.39 31.59
C TYR A 257 1.77 -11.92 32.78
N GLY A 258 1.33 -11.63 34.00
CA GLY A 258 2.05 -12.04 35.22
C GLY A 258 3.50 -11.55 35.24
N ALA A 259 4.44 -12.44 35.54
CA ALA A 259 5.87 -12.13 35.55
C ALA A 259 6.44 -11.71 34.18
N ALA A 260 5.86 -12.18 33.09
CA ALA A 260 6.28 -11.80 31.78
C ALA A 260 6.02 -10.31 31.44
N PHE A 261 5.14 -9.64 32.20
CA PHE A 261 4.83 -8.23 32.00
C PHE A 261 6.08 -7.35 32.02
N TYR A 262 6.98 -7.57 32.95
CA TYR A 262 8.20 -6.76 33.11
C TYR A 262 9.17 -6.89 31.95
N THR A 263 9.19 -8.03 31.29
CA THR A 263 10.01 -8.27 30.09
C THR A 263 9.36 -7.69 28.85
N VAL A 264 8.03 -7.82 28.75
CA VAL A 264 7.25 -7.41 27.58
C VAL A 264 6.96 -5.91 27.57
N PHE A 265 6.76 -5.28 28.75
CA PHE A 265 6.39 -3.86 28.86
C PHE A 265 7.47 -3.06 29.60
N LYS A 266 8.68 -3.03 29.06
CA LYS A 266 9.83 -2.32 29.65
C LYS A 266 9.59 -0.82 29.76
N SER A 267 9.00 -0.21 28.74
CA SER A 267 8.58 1.18 28.79
C SER A 267 7.34 1.46 27.97
N ILE A 268 6.60 2.49 28.38
CA ILE A 268 5.43 3.01 27.68
C ILE A 268 5.65 4.49 27.42
N THR A 269 5.41 4.94 26.18
CA THR A 269 5.45 6.36 25.79
C THR A 269 4.04 6.82 25.48
N VAL A 270 3.63 7.95 26.07
CA VAL A 270 2.29 8.54 25.93
C VAL A 270 2.35 10.00 25.52
N ASP A 271 1.23 10.57 25.09
CA ASP A 271 1.10 12.03 24.98
C ASP A 271 0.65 12.66 26.30
N ASN A 272 0.50 14.01 26.27
CA ASN A 272 0.02 14.77 27.43
C ASN A 272 -1.52 14.79 27.51
N GLY A 273 -2.22 13.77 27.04
CA GLY A 273 -3.67 13.60 27.15
C GLY A 273 -4.13 13.53 28.60
N SER A 274 -5.38 13.94 28.86
CA SER A 274 -5.98 13.86 30.20
C SER A 274 -6.16 12.41 30.68
N GLU A 275 -6.28 11.50 29.76
CA GLU A 275 -6.38 10.04 30.00
C GLU A 275 -5.10 9.42 30.55
N PHE A 276 -3.95 10.07 30.34
CA PHE A 276 -2.64 9.65 30.82
C PHE A 276 -2.12 10.53 31.98
N ALA A 277 -3.02 11.25 32.66
CA ALA A 277 -2.63 12.19 33.72
C ALA A 277 -2.16 11.52 35.01
N ASP A 278 -2.50 10.28 35.22
CA ASP A 278 -2.09 9.49 36.42
C ASP A 278 -0.79 8.72 36.10
N ALA A 279 0.34 9.44 36.10
CA ALA A 279 1.65 8.87 35.83
C ALA A 279 2.04 7.76 36.81
N ASP A 280 1.78 7.98 38.11
CA ASP A 280 2.11 7.01 39.15
C ASP A 280 1.23 5.76 39.02
N GLY A 281 -0.07 5.94 38.76
CA GLY A 281 -0.98 4.83 38.53
C GLY A 281 -0.60 3.98 37.30
N ILE A 282 -0.11 4.59 36.22
CA ILE A 282 0.37 3.89 35.03
C ILE A 282 1.67 3.14 35.35
N ALA A 283 2.61 3.74 36.06
CA ALA A 283 3.93 3.19 36.32
C ALA A 283 3.95 2.12 37.43
N ARG A 284 3.09 2.21 38.46
CA ARG A 284 3.03 1.28 39.57
C ARG A 284 2.57 -0.11 39.17
N SER A 285 3.07 -1.14 39.79
CA SER A 285 2.53 -2.48 39.69
C SER A 285 1.22 -2.66 40.47
N ALA A 286 0.29 -3.42 39.93
CA ALA A 286 -0.93 -3.85 40.60
C ALA A 286 -0.75 -5.19 41.35
N ILE A 287 0.37 -5.87 41.13
CA ILE A 287 0.70 -7.17 41.69
C ILE A 287 1.69 -6.97 42.84
N ASN A 288 2.73 -6.16 42.68
CA ASN A 288 3.74 -5.85 43.69
C ASN A 288 3.79 -4.33 43.94
N ALA A 289 3.27 -3.90 45.08
CA ALA A 289 3.13 -2.48 45.40
C ALA A 289 4.46 -1.73 45.58
N GLU A 290 5.57 -2.44 45.77
CA GLU A 290 6.90 -1.84 45.95
C GLU A 290 7.64 -1.63 44.62
N GLU A 291 7.13 -2.17 43.48
CA GLU A 291 7.78 -2.13 42.18
C GLU A 291 7.03 -1.27 41.16
N LYS A 292 7.80 -0.75 40.21
CA LYS A 292 7.24 -0.17 39.02
C LYS A 292 7.13 -1.23 37.93
N ARG A 293 5.93 -1.38 37.36
CA ARG A 293 5.69 -2.34 36.26
C ARG A 293 6.32 -1.91 34.92
N THR A 294 6.52 -0.61 34.72
CA THR A 294 7.04 -0.06 33.44
C THR A 294 7.63 1.33 33.68
N ALA A 295 8.58 1.72 32.83
CA ALA A 295 9.03 3.11 32.71
C ALA A 295 8.06 3.90 31.83
N LEU A 296 7.66 5.10 32.28
CA LEU A 296 6.68 5.93 31.56
C LEU A 296 7.34 7.22 31.06
N TYR A 297 7.19 7.53 29.76
CA TYR A 297 7.69 8.74 29.12
C TYR A 297 6.58 9.52 28.46
N TYR A 298 6.65 10.85 28.53
CA TYR A 298 5.69 11.77 27.90
C TYR A 298 6.30 12.47 26.71
N CYS A 299 5.62 12.41 25.56
CA CYS A 299 5.99 13.15 24.35
C CYS A 299 5.87 14.66 24.55
N HIS A 300 6.58 15.44 23.75
CA HIS A 300 6.37 16.87 23.69
C HIS A 300 4.94 17.20 23.28
N ALA A 301 4.39 18.24 23.86
CA ALA A 301 3.06 18.70 23.49
C ALA A 301 3.03 19.08 22.01
N TYR A 302 2.07 18.51 21.26
CA TYR A 302 1.86 18.74 19.82
C TYR A 302 2.93 18.21 18.86
N CYS A 303 3.84 17.35 19.31
CA CYS A 303 4.83 16.64 18.48
C CYS A 303 4.31 15.26 18.08
N SER A 304 3.37 15.16 17.14
CA SER A 304 2.85 13.88 16.66
C SER A 304 3.92 13.01 15.96
N CYS A 305 4.99 13.64 15.44
CA CYS A 305 6.10 12.94 14.79
C CYS A 305 6.85 11.97 15.72
N GLU A 306 6.81 12.20 17.04
CA GLU A 306 7.42 11.32 18.04
C GLU A 306 6.68 9.99 18.20
N ARG A 307 5.45 9.90 17.68
CA ARG A 307 4.56 8.71 17.73
C ARG A 307 4.04 8.32 16.33
N GLY A 308 4.91 8.30 15.33
CA GLY A 308 4.53 7.97 13.96
C GLY A 308 3.93 6.56 13.79
N THR A 309 4.16 5.65 14.71
CA THR A 309 3.55 4.31 14.73
C THR A 309 2.03 4.42 14.91
N ASN A 310 1.59 5.22 15.87
CA ASN A 310 0.17 5.36 16.22
C ASN A 310 -0.69 5.91 15.09
N GLU A 311 -0.18 6.84 14.27
CA GLU A 311 -0.95 7.36 13.13
C GLU A 311 -1.28 6.27 12.09
N ASN A 312 -0.33 5.38 11.83
CA ASN A 312 -0.54 4.28 10.90
C ASN A 312 -1.52 3.25 11.45
N ILE A 313 -1.38 2.90 12.72
CA ILE A 313 -2.28 1.96 13.40
C ILE A 313 -3.69 2.53 13.49
N ASN A 314 -3.84 3.78 13.85
CA ASN A 314 -5.13 4.45 13.87
C ASN A 314 -5.82 4.41 12.50
N ARG A 315 -5.06 4.49 11.38
CA ARG A 315 -5.63 4.29 10.04
C ARG A 315 -6.10 2.86 9.81
N MET A 316 -5.36 1.85 10.27
CA MET A 316 -5.78 0.45 10.16
C MET A 316 -7.03 0.16 11.00
N ILE A 317 -7.06 0.62 12.25
CA ILE A 317 -8.26 0.53 13.11
C ILE A 317 -9.47 1.21 12.45
N ARG A 318 -9.26 2.34 11.77
CA ARG A 318 -10.32 3.10 11.10
C ARG A 318 -10.89 2.45 9.85
N ARG A 319 -10.28 1.42 9.30
CA ARG A 319 -10.89 0.60 8.24
C ARG A 319 -12.09 -0.18 8.78
N HIS A 320 -11.97 -0.73 10.00
CA HIS A 320 -13.02 -1.52 10.65
C HIS A 320 -13.94 -0.67 11.54
N PHE A 321 -13.37 0.36 12.17
CA PHE A 321 -14.11 1.31 13.02
C PHE A 321 -13.98 2.73 12.47
N PRO A 322 -14.78 3.13 11.46
CA PRO A 322 -14.75 4.46 10.86
C PRO A 322 -14.91 5.59 11.88
N LYS A 323 -14.57 6.83 11.51
CA LYS A 323 -14.81 8.00 12.36
C LYS A 323 -16.32 8.13 12.65
N GLY A 324 -16.67 8.24 13.94
CA GLY A 324 -18.06 8.30 14.36
C GLY A 324 -18.65 6.97 14.82
N THR A 325 -17.88 5.87 14.79
CA THR A 325 -18.28 4.59 15.39
C THR A 325 -18.59 4.79 16.86
N ASP A 326 -19.68 4.21 17.33
CA ASP A 326 -20.08 4.22 18.71
C ASP A 326 -19.47 3.02 19.44
N PHE A 327 -18.39 3.27 20.19
CA PHE A 327 -17.72 2.20 20.93
C PHE A 327 -18.51 1.67 22.14
N GLU A 328 -19.65 2.26 22.48
CA GLU A 328 -20.54 1.70 23.49
C GLU A 328 -21.29 0.46 22.96
N THR A 329 -21.52 0.40 21.64
CA THR A 329 -22.19 -0.73 20.95
C THR A 329 -21.24 -1.79 20.42
N VAL A 330 -19.94 -1.49 20.32
CA VAL A 330 -18.89 -2.43 19.87
C VAL A 330 -18.62 -3.44 20.98
N THR A 331 -18.58 -4.72 20.65
CA THR A 331 -18.27 -5.78 21.63
C THR A 331 -16.76 -5.99 21.78
N ASP A 332 -16.33 -6.60 22.87
CA ASP A 332 -14.93 -6.97 23.06
C ASP A 332 -14.48 -8.02 22.02
N ALA A 333 -15.40 -8.85 21.52
CA ALA A 333 -15.12 -9.80 20.43
C ALA A 333 -14.86 -9.08 19.09
N ASP A 334 -15.57 -7.98 18.82
CA ASP A 334 -15.31 -7.17 17.61
C ASP A 334 -13.93 -6.52 17.69
N VAL A 335 -13.55 -6.02 18.87
CA VAL A 335 -12.23 -5.44 19.10
C VAL A 335 -11.14 -6.49 18.95
N ALA A 336 -11.31 -7.68 19.53
CA ALA A 336 -10.37 -8.78 19.41
C ALA A 336 -10.17 -9.24 17.95
N ARG A 337 -11.24 -9.28 17.14
CA ARG A 337 -11.18 -9.60 15.72
C ARG A 337 -10.34 -8.58 14.93
N VAL A 338 -10.53 -7.30 15.23
CA VAL A 338 -9.75 -6.22 14.58
C VAL A 338 -8.29 -6.25 15.04
N GLU A 339 -8.03 -6.50 16.33
CA GLU A 339 -6.68 -6.69 16.85
C GLU A 339 -5.97 -7.86 16.17
N ASP A 340 -6.66 -8.99 16.06
CA ASP A 340 -6.11 -10.18 15.39
C ASP A 340 -5.82 -9.93 13.91
N TRP A 341 -6.74 -9.29 13.18
CA TRP A 341 -6.52 -8.89 11.81
C TRP A 341 -5.29 -7.99 11.66
N ILE A 342 -5.15 -6.94 12.48
CA ILE A 342 -3.99 -6.03 12.45
C ILE A 342 -2.69 -6.79 12.72
N ASN A 343 -2.71 -7.71 13.68
CA ASN A 343 -1.53 -8.45 14.09
C ASN A 343 -1.12 -9.55 13.10
N ASN A 344 -2.02 -10.06 12.31
CA ASN A 344 -1.75 -11.03 11.24
C ASN A 344 -1.52 -10.39 9.87
N TYR A 345 -1.78 -9.09 9.73
CA TYR A 345 -1.59 -8.36 8.47
C TYR A 345 -0.10 -8.32 8.06
N PRO A 346 0.25 -8.72 6.81
CA PRO A 346 1.62 -8.65 6.28
C PRO A 346 2.05 -7.19 6.13
N ARG A 347 3.08 -6.75 6.86
CA ARG A 347 3.54 -5.36 6.84
C ARG A 347 4.86 -5.21 6.08
N GLU A 348 4.91 -4.31 5.10
CA GLU A 348 6.14 -4.04 4.31
C GLU A 348 7.32 -3.66 5.20
N ILE A 349 7.10 -2.88 6.26
CA ILE A 349 8.14 -2.48 7.23
C ILE A 349 8.74 -3.66 8.00
N LEU A 350 8.05 -4.79 8.07
CA LEU A 350 8.50 -6.03 8.69
C LEU A 350 8.93 -7.07 7.64
N GLY A 351 9.27 -6.64 6.41
CA GLY A 351 9.57 -7.58 5.33
C GLY A 351 8.38 -8.46 4.96
N PHE A 352 7.16 -7.94 5.08
CA PHE A 352 5.89 -8.64 4.90
C PHE A 352 5.63 -9.79 5.88
N GLN A 353 6.36 -9.86 6.98
CA GLN A 353 5.98 -10.69 8.12
C GLN A 353 4.82 -10.03 8.89
N SER A 354 4.07 -10.84 9.64
CA SER A 354 3.05 -10.32 10.54
C SER A 354 3.66 -9.88 11.87
N SER A 355 3.04 -8.90 12.53
CA SER A 355 3.50 -8.47 13.85
C SER A 355 3.36 -9.56 14.90
N ALA A 356 2.39 -10.47 14.76
CA ALA A 356 2.25 -11.65 15.63
C ALA A 356 3.47 -12.57 15.51
N GLN A 357 3.93 -12.88 14.30
CA GLN A 357 5.14 -13.68 14.08
C GLN A 357 6.38 -13.03 14.69
N MET A 358 6.57 -11.73 14.40
CA MET A 358 7.70 -10.96 14.92
C MET A 358 7.71 -10.90 16.46
N PHE A 359 6.55 -10.70 17.07
CA PHE A 359 6.41 -10.64 18.53
C PHE A 359 6.70 -12.00 19.17
N SER A 360 6.13 -13.07 18.64
CA SER A 360 6.40 -14.43 19.15
C SER A 360 7.88 -14.78 19.05
N ALA A 361 8.55 -14.44 17.94
CA ALA A 361 9.98 -14.65 17.79
C ALA A 361 10.82 -13.83 18.79
N ALA A 362 10.44 -12.57 19.06
CA ALA A 362 11.16 -11.68 19.96
C ALA A 362 11.03 -12.09 21.43
N PHE A 363 9.93 -12.69 21.83
CA PHE A 363 9.63 -13.04 23.22
C PHE A 363 9.53 -14.56 23.47
N ALA A 364 9.98 -15.40 22.53
CA ALA A 364 9.95 -16.86 22.66
C ALA A 364 10.67 -17.40 23.92
N ALA A 365 11.65 -16.65 24.45
CA ALA A 365 12.37 -17.01 25.68
C ALA A 365 11.70 -16.48 26.97
N ALA A 366 10.66 -15.63 26.84
CA ALA A 366 9.95 -15.02 27.98
C ALA A 366 8.58 -15.67 28.25
N ALA A 367 8.15 -16.56 27.38
CA ALA A 367 6.93 -17.38 27.49
C ALA A 367 7.28 -18.75 28.06
#